data_cbb2ccaba77ce4138c6a3ae10f842325
#
_entry.id   cbb2ccaba77ce4138c6a3ae10f842325
#
_cell.length_a   1.000
_cell.length_b   1.000
_cell.length_c   1.000
_cell.angle_alpha   90.00
_cell.angle_beta   90.00
_cell.angle_gamma   90.00
#
_symmetry.space_group_name_H-M   'P 1'
#
loop_
_entity.id
_entity.type
_entity.pdbx_description
1 polymer ?
#
loop_
_entity_poly.entity_id
_entity_poly.type
_entity_poly.pdbx_seq_one_letter_code
_entity_poly.pdbx_strand_id
1 'polypeptide(L)'
;MTYEALFEEIKSIFSKADVNTIHTHLAYQFNIEGEAEGAFYAEVKNGELYIEPYEYYDRDVLFTCTAKTLLKIAKKKLDPILAFTLGQLKVEGDFDKALMLQKFI
;
A
#
# COMPACT_ATOMS: atom_id res chain seq x y z
N MET A 1 -12.71 13.30 2.29
CA MET A 1 -11.98 12.60 3.37
C MET A 1 -10.61 13.23 3.57
N THR A 2 -10.09 13.21 4.77
CA THR A 2 -8.77 13.76 5.07
C THR A 2 -7.68 12.69 4.88
N TYR A 3 -6.44 13.15 4.75
CA TYR A 3 -5.28 12.25 4.72
C TYR A 3 -5.25 11.38 5.99
N GLU A 4 -5.46 11.98 7.16
CA GLU A 4 -5.44 11.26 8.43
C GLU A 4 -6.50 10.16 8.50
N ALA A 5 -7.70 10.44 8.00
CA ALA A 5 -8.77 9.45 7.96
C ALA A 5 -8.43 8.30 7.01
N LEU A 6 -7.87 8.61 5.84
CA LEU A 6 -7.44 7.59 4.89
C LEU A 6 -6.34 6.72 5.51
N PHE A 7 -5.32 7.35 6.08
CA PHE A 7 -4.21 6.63 6.70
C PHE A 7 -4.69 5.66 7.78
N GLU A 8 -5.56 6.13 8.68
CA GLU A 8 -6.08 5.29 9.76
C GLU A 8 -6.90 4.11 9.23
N GLU A 9 -7.70 4.33 8.19
CA GLU A 9 -8.50 3.25 7.61
C GLU A 9 -7.61 2.21 6.94
N ILE A 10 -6.62 2.63 6.15
CA ILE A 10 -5.68 1.71 5.51
C ILE A 10 -4.86 0.96 6.55
N LYS A 11 -4.38 1.66 7.58
CA LYS A 11 -3.63 1.03 8.67
C LYS A 11 -4.45 -0.05 9.36
N SER A 12 -5.73 0.24 9.62
CA SER A 12 -6.64 -0.73 10.24
C SER A 12 -6.80 -1.98 9.37
N ILE A 13 -6.97 -1.80 8.06
CA ILE A 13 -7.16 -2.91 7.14
C ILE A 13 -5.88 -3.75 7.03
N PHE A 14 -4.74 -3.11 6.77
CA PHE A 14 -3.47 -3.80 6.58
C PHE A 14 -2.98 -4.48 7.86
N SER A 15 -3.29 -3.92 9.02
CA SER A 15 -2.89 -4.50 10.31
C SER A 15 -3.54 -5.86 10.59
N LYS A 16 -4.59 -6.20 9.86
CA LYS A 16 -5.26 -7.50 9.98
C LYS A 16 -4.62 -8.56 9.09
N ALA A 17 -3.68 -8.18 8.24
CA ALA A 17 -3.02 -9.12 7.32
C ALA A 17 -2.08 -10.04 8.09
N ASP A 18 -2.01 -11.29 7.64
CA ASP A 18 -1.04 -12.25 8.15
C ASP A 18 0.26 -12.08 7.38
N VAL A 19 1.24 -11.43 8.00
CA VAL A 19 2.55 -11.20 7.37
C VAL A 19 3.56 -12.30 7.68
N ASN A 20 3.16 -13.36 8.38
CA ASN A 20 4.06 -14.46 8.70
C ASN A 20 4.55 -15.21 7.46
N THR A 21 3.83 -15.11 6.35
CA THR A 21 4.24 -15.72 5.08
C THR A 21 5.22 -14.85 4.29
N ILE A 22 5.51 -13.64 4.76
CA ILE A 22 6.44 -12.73 4.12
C ILE A 22 7.78 -12.86 4.83
N HIS A 23 8.72 -13.56 4.19
CA HIS A 23 10.02 -13.90 4.78
C HIS A 23 11.15 -12.96 4.38
N THR A 24 10.88 -12.02 3.51
CA THR A 24 11.85 -11.03 3.06
C THR A 24 11.46 -9.65 3.59
N HIS A 25 12.43 -8.75 3.68
CA HIS A 25 12.13 -7.35 3.96
C HIS A 25 11.33 -6.77 2.79
N LEU A 26 10.23 -6.10 3.10
CA LEU A 26 9.33 -5.53 2.11
C LEU A 26 8.95 -4.13 2.54
N ALA A 27 9.19 -3.14 1.68
CA ALA A 27 8.88 -1.75 1.99
C ALA A 27 8.10 -1.12 0.83
N TYR A 28 6.87 -0.74 1.11
CA TYR A 28 5.98 -0.02 0.19
C TYR A 28 5.83 1.42 0.63
N GLN A 29 5.92 2.34 -0.33
CA GLN A 29 5.44 3.70 -0.11
C GLN A 29 4.20 3.92 -0.97
N PHE A 30 3.20 4.59 -0.41
CA PHE A 30 1.97 4.96 -1.09
C PHE A 30 1.93 6.48 -1.22
N ASN A 31 1.86 6.96 -2.45
CA ASN A 31 1.65 8.38 -2.73
C ASN A 31 0.20 8.54 -3.17
N ILE A 32 -0.55 9.35 -2.43
CA ILE A 32 -1.97 9.58 -2.70
C ILE A 32 -2.11 10.92 -3.41
N GLU A 33 -2.79 10.91 -4.55
CA GLU A 33 -3.04 12.09 -5.36
C GLU A 33 -4.49 12.56 -5.19
N GLY A 34 -4.70 13.87 -5.29
CA GLY A 34 -6.02 14.46 -5.21
C GLY A 34 -6.54 14.55 -3.80
N GLU A 35 -7.77 14.10 -3.56
CA GLU A 35 -8.35 14.12 -2.22
C GLU A 35 -7.53 13.25 -1.27
N ALA A 36 -7.31 13.76 -0.07
CA ALA A 36 -6.48 13.11 0.97
C ALA A 36 -5.01 12.97 0.55
N GLU A 37 -4.51 13.90 -0.25
CA GLU A 37 -3.15 13.91 -0.76
C GLU A 37 -2.12 13.74 0.36
N GLY A 38 -1.10 12.92 0.11
CA GLY A 38 -0.02 12.69 1.05
C GLY A 38 0.68 11.37 0.80
N ALA A 39 1.65 11.04 1.65
CA ALA A 39 2.42 9.82 1.54
C ALA A 39 2.45 9.09 2.87
N PHE A 40 2.49 7.76 2.81
CA PHE A 40 2.71 6.90 3.98
C PHE A 40 3.37 5.62 3.49
N TYR A 41 3.89 4.83 4.43
CA TYR A 41 4.54 3.57 4.06
C TYR A 41 4.02 2.39 4.87
N ALA A 42 4.20 1.20 4.30
CA ALA A 42 3.98 -0.07 4.98
C ALA A 42 5.25 -0.91 4.81
N GLU A 43 5.79 -1.39 5.90
CA GLU A 43 7.03 -2.17 5.90
C GLU A 43 6.82 -3.46 6.66
N VAL A 44 7.31 -4.57 6.08
CA VAL A 44 7.41 -5.85 6.79
C VAL A 44 8.89 -6.11 7.05
N LYS A 45 9.22 -6.26 8.33
CA LYS A 45 10.59 -6.48 8.77
C LYS A 45 10.59 -7.43 9.97
N ASN A 46 11.35 -8.51 9.86
CA ASN A 46 11.46 -9.51 10.93
C ASN A 46 10.09 -10.06 11.37
N GLY A 47 9.20 -10.28 10.41
CA GLY A 47 7.87 -10.83 10.69
C GLY A 47 6.87 -9.84 11.27
N GLU A 48 7.21 -8.56 11.34
CA GLU A 48 6.34 -7.53 11.88
C GLU A 48 5.99 -6.50 10.81
N LEU A 49 4.77 -5.97 10.89
CA LEU A 49 4.27 -4.95 9.99
C LEU A 49 4.30 -3.58 10.67
N TYR A 50 4.91 -2.62 9.98
CA TYR A 50 4.98 -1.23 10.40
C TYR A 50 4.27 -0.36 9.36
N ILE A 51 3.31 0.46 9.80
CA ILE A 51 2.60 1.40 8.92
C ILE A 51 2.69 2.76 9.58
N GLU A 52 3.36 3.70 8.90
CA GLU A 52 3.64 5.03 9.46
C GLU A 52 3.34 6.12 8.43
N PRO A 53 2.94 7.33 8.90
CA PRO A 53 2.51 8.41 8.01
C PRO A 53 3.70 9.22 7.45
N TYR A 54 4.70 8.52 6.93
CA TYR A 54 5.93 9.13 6.41
C TYR A 54 6.33 8.53 5.08
N GLU A 55 7.19 9.23 4.35
CA GLU A 55 7.88 8.66 3.19
C GLU A 55 8.94 7.67 3.65
N TYR A 56 9.23 6.68 2.80
CA TYR A 56 10.27 5.69 3.06
C TYR A 56 11.28 5.73 1.90
N TYR A 57 12.46 6.28 2.16
CA TYR A 57 13.48 6.48 1.13
C TYR A 57 13.92 5.17 0.47
N ASP A 58 14.19 4.15 1.26
CA ASP A 58 14.67 2.85 0.77
C ASP A 58 13.55 1.89 0.40
N ARG A 59 12.43 2.41 -0.07
CA ARG A 59 11.29 1.59 -0.47
C ARG A 59 11.63 0.67 -1.64
N ASP A 60 11.06 -0.54 -1.61
CA ASP A 60 11.16 -1.48 -2.72
C ASP A 60 10.20 -1.11 -3.84
N VAL A 61 9.04 -0.58 -3.48
CA VAL A 61 7.96 -0.25 -4.43
C VAL A 61 7.32 1.06 -4.04
N LEU A 62 7.05 1.88 -5.05
CA LEU A 62 6.24 3.09 -4.91
C LEU A 62 4.92 2.86 -5.64
N PHE A 63 3.82 2.95 -4.89
CA PHE A 63 2.46 2.95 -5.45
C PHE A 63 1.93 4.37 -5.45
N THR A 64 1.34 4.78 -6.58
CA THR A 64 0.70 6.09 -6.71
C THR A 64 -0.72 5.90 -7.22
N CYS A 65 -1.68 6.45 -6.50
CA CYS A 65 -3.10 6.34 -6.85
C CYS A 65 -3.91 7.36 -6.06
N THR A 66 -5.22 7.39 -6.33
CA THR A 66 -6.16 8.20 -5.54
C THR A 66 -6.57 7.44 -4.28
N ALA A 67 -7.09 8.18 -3.30
CA ALA A 67 -7.63 7.57 -2.08
C ALA A 67 -8.73 6.57 -2.39
N LYS A 68 -9.62 6.92 -3.32
CA LYS A 68 -10.73 6.05 -3.73
C LYS A 68 -10.23 4.72 -4.28
N THR A 69 -9.22 4.77 -5.16
CA THR A 69 -8.62 3.56 -5.73
C THR A 69 -7.99 2.69 -4.65
N LEU A 70 -7.20 3.28 -3.76
CA LEU A 70 -6.55 2.51 -2.71
C LEU A 70 -7.55 1.85 -1.76
N LEU A 71 -8.61 2.57 -1.38
CA LEU A 71 -9.66 2.00 -0.53
C LEU A 71 -10.38 0.84 -1.20
N LYS A 72 -10.66 0.94 -2.50
CA LYS A 72 -11.27 -0.17 -3.24
C LYS A 72 -10.37 -1.40 -3.25
N ILE A 73 -9.08 -1.19 -3.45
CA ILE A 73 -8.10 -2.28 -3.42
C ILE A 73 -8.07 -2.91 -2.03
N ALA A 74 -7.92 -2.09 -0.99
CA ALA A 74 -7.83 -2.57 0.39
C ALA A 74 -9.09 -3.34 0.82
N LYS A 75 -10.26 -2.93 0.33
CA LYS A 75 -11.54 -3.57 0.64
C LYS A 75 -11.89 -4.72 -0.31
N LYS A 76 -10.96 -5.14 -1.15
CA LYS A 76 -11.13 -6.25 -2.11
C LYS A 76 -12.23 -6.00 -3.16
N LYS A 77 -12.53 -4.73 -3.44
CA LYS A 77 -13.50 -4.34 -4.46
C LYS A 77 -12.85 -4.09 -5.82
N LEU A 78 -11.52 -4.00 -5.85
CA LEU A 78 -10.74 -3.78 -7.06
C LEU A 78 -9.45 -4.57 -6.95
N ASP A 79 -9.20 -5.45 -7.91
CA ASP A 79 -7.95 -6.20 -7.98
C ASP A 79 -6.80 -5.24 -8.30
N PRO A 80 -5.70 -5.26 -7.53
CA PRO A 80 -4.56 -4.38 -7.79
C PRO A 80 -3.95 -4.58 -9.19
N ILE A 81 -3.94 -5.80 -9.72
CA ILE A 81 -3.41 -6.06 -11.07
C ILE A 81 -4.30 -5.39 -12.11
N LEU A 82 -5.62 -5.49 -11.95
CA LEU A 82 -6.56 -4.82 -12.83
C LEU A 82 -6.42 -3.30 -12.73
N ALA A 83 -6.28 -2.76 -11.52
CA ALA A 83 -6.08 -1.34 -11.32
C ALA A 83 -4.82 -0.85 -12.03
N PHE A 84 -3.74 -1.62 -11.98
CA PHE A 84 -2.50 -1.32 -12.70
C PHE A 84 -2.74 -1.32 -14.22
N THR A 85 -3.40 -2.36 -14.73
CA THR A 85 -3.70 -2.49 -16.16
C THR A 85 -4.55 -1.32 -16.67
N LEU A 86 -5.49 -0.85 -15.86
CA LEU A 86 -6.38 0.27 -16.23
C LEU A 86 -5.71 1.65 -16.02
N GLY A 87 -4.47 1.69 -15.54
CA GLY A 87 -3.78 2.95 -15.28
C GLY A 87 -4.23 3.67 -14.02
N GLN A 88 -5.00 3.01 -13.15
CA GLN A 88 -5.50 3.60 -11.89
C GLN A 88 -4.51 3.42 -10.74
N LEU A 89 -3.57 2.49 -10.87
CA LEU A 89 -2.50 2.27 -9.91
C LEU A 89 -1.18 2.33 -10.64
N LYS A 90 -0.35 3.30 -10.30
CA LYS A 90 1.00 3.40 -10.85
C LYS A 90 1.95 2.64 -9.93
N VAL A 91 2.86 1.87 -10.51
CA VAL A 91 3.80 1.03 -9.76
C VAL A 91 5.21 1.32 -10.27
N GLU A 92 6.11 1.67 -9.34
CA GLU A 92 7.52 1.86 -9.66
C GLU A 92 8.35 1.04 -8.68
N GLY A 93 9.39 0.37 -9.18
CA GLY A 93 10.31 -0.40 -8.37
C GLY A 93 10.23 -1.89 -8.68
N ASP A 94 10.33 -2.71 -7.65
CA ASP A 94 10.39 -4.17 -7.78
C ASP A 94 8.98 -4.74 -7.99
N PHE A 95 8.68 -5.17 -9.22
CA PHE A 95 7.36 -5.71 -9.56
C PHE A 95 7.05 -7.02 -8.86
N ASP A 96 8.04 -7.86 -8.61
CA ASP A 96 7.80 -9.11 -7.88
C ASP A 96 7.34 -8.81 -6.45
N LYS A 97 7.95 -7.81 -5.82
CA LYS A 97 7.52 -7.38 -4.49
C LYS A 97 6.19 -6.65 -4.53
N ALA A 98 5.89 -5.93 -5.62
CA ALA A 98 4.61 -5.26 -5.79
C ALA A 98 3.45 -6.26 -5.81
N LEU A 99 3.65 -7.44 -6.41
CA LEU A 99 2.62 -8.49 -6.46
C LEU A 99 2.27 -9.00 -5.06
N MET A 100 3.16 -8.84 -4.09
CA MET A 100 2.90 -9.25 -2.70
C MET A 100 1.88 -8.36 -1.99
N LEU A 101 1.47 -7.25 -2.62
CA LEU A 101 0.42 -6.39 -2.06
C LEU A 101 -0.86 -7.17 -1.75
N GLN A 102 -1.16 -8.19 -2.56
CA GLN A 102 -2.34 -9.03 -2.33
C GLN A 102 -2.33 -9.74 -0.99
N LYS A 103 -1.17 -9.89 -0.35
CA LYS A 103 -1.07 -10.51 0.96
C LYS A 103 -1.52 -9.59 2.10
N PHE A 104 -1.72 -8.31 1.81
CA PHE A 104 -2.18 -7.32 2.80
C PHE A 104 -3.68 -7.13 2.80
N ILE A 105 -4.38 -7.82 1.91
CA ILE A 105 -5.82 -7.65 1.76
C ILE A 105 -6.56 -8.97 1.70
#